data_190c04b01f0ec697ec264f31746aaadb
#
_entry.id   190c04b01f0ec697ec264f31746aaadb
#
_cell.length_a   1.000
_cell.length_b   1.000
_cell.length_c   1.000
_cell.angle_alpha   90.00
_cell.angle_beta   90.00
_cell.angle_gamma   90.00
#
_symmetry.space_group_name_H-M   'P 1'
#
loop_
_entity.id
_entity.type
_entity.pdbx_description
1 polymer ?
#
loop_
_entity_poly.entity_id
_entity_poly.type
_entity_poly.pdbx_seq_one_letter_code
_entity_poly.pdbx_strand_id
1 'polypeptide(L)'
;YRNFPDSISKKIHSYRGNIIRKIESCNIICAQLRAKSIHLLLEYPEVKYICLDQYFFLCGMSIPTANKVRISHKLSLYGRGIGVGIIDSGVYPHRDLTYPFNRIITFVDLINELPYPYDDNGHGTCTCGIISGNGSSSNKIYTGVAPEVTIHCFKAFDKLGKGYVSDILFSLEELITMSDKYNI
;
A
#
# COMPACT_ATOMS: atom_id res chain seq x y z
N TYR A 1 16.58 6.98 -15.48
CA TYR A 1 16.79 6.30 -14.20
C TYR A 1 18.21 6.58 -13.75
N ARG A 2 18.41 7.38 -12.70
CA ARG A 2 19.72 7.56 -12.05
C ARG A 2 19.90 6.36 -11.11
N ASN A 3 20.90 5.54 -11.38
CA ASN A 3 21.29 4.45 -10.48
C ASN A 3 21.51 5.02 -9.08
N PHE A 4 20.85 4.43 -8.12
CA PHE A 4 21.04 4.70 -6.70
C PHE A 4 22.55 4.61 -6.40
N PRO A 5 23.19 5.60 -5.74
CA PRO A 5 24.63 5.50 -5.49
C PRO A 5 24.90 4.33 -4.54
N ASP A 6 25.43 3.25 -5.07
CA ASP A 6 25.87 2.07 -4.28
C ASP A 6 26.90 2.45 -3.19
N SER A 7 27.53 3.63 -3.36
CA SER A 7 28.45 4.21 -2.41
C SER A 7 27.84 4.37 -1.01
N ILE A 8 26.63 4.94 -0.90
CA ILE A 8 25.97 5.18 0.39
C ILE A 8 25.51 3.87 1.03
N SER A 9 25.01 2.91 0.25
CA SER A 9 24.68 1.58 0.76
C SER A 9 25.88 0.89 1.39
N LYS A 10 27.04 0.93 0.73
CA LYS A 10 28.30 0.39 1.27
C LYS A 10 28.76 1.10 2.55
N LYS A 11 28.55 2.41 2.63
CA LYS A 11 28.88 3.18 3.83
C LYS A 11 27.97 2.85 5.02
N ILE A 12 26.66 2.71 4.78
CA ILE A 12 25.71 2.26 5.81
C ILE A 12 26.18 0.92 6.40
N HIS A 13 26.52 -0.05 5.55
CA HIS A 13 27.03 -1.35 6.01
C HIS A 13 28.37 -1.22 6.75
N SER A 14 29.30 -0.37 6.28
CA SER A 14 30.59 -0.16 6.97
C SER A 14 30.43 0.41 8.38
N TYR A 15 29.37 1.18 8.61
CA TYR A 15 29.00 1.69 9.94
C TYR A 15 28.11 0.71 10.73
N ARG A 16 28.06 -0.54 10.32
CA ARG A 16 27.23 -1.61 10.91
C ARG A 16 25.74 -1.26 10.92
N GLY A 17 25.29 -0.52 9.90
CA GLY A 17 23.87 -0.26 9.65
C GLY A 17 23.25 -1.38 8.83
N ASN A 18 21.96 -1.56 9.00
CA ASN A 18 21.13 -2.47 8.22
C ASN A 18 20.19 -1.67 7.34
N ILE A 19 20.23 -1.91 6.03
CA ILE A 19 19.26 -1.31 5.10
C ILE A 19 17.97 -2.11 5.17
N ILE A 20 16.87 -1.41 5.47
CA ILE A 20 15.53 -1.99 5.56
C ILE A 20 14.86 -1.92 4.19
N ARG A 21 14.89 -0.73 3.54
CA ARG A 21 14.27 -0.49 2.23
C ARG A 21 15.08 0.48 1.41
N LYS A 22 15.03 0.32 0.09
CA LYS A 22 15.47 1.31 -0.90
C LYS A 22 14.26 1.70 -1.73
N ILE A 23 14.04 2.99 -1.90
CA ILE A 23 12.95 3.57 -2.70
C ILE A 23 13.63 4.38 -3.80
N GLU A 24 13.84 3.73 -4.93
CA GLU A 24 14.73 4.25 -5.98
C GLU A 24 14.16 5.48 -6.69
N SER A 25 12.85 5.51 -6.90
CA SER A 25 12.15 6.63 -7.53
C SER A 25 12.33 7.95 -6.79
N CYS A 26 12.46 7.89 -5.45
CA CYS A 26 12.59 9.04 -4.57
C CYS A 26 14.02 9.27 -4.06
N ASN A 27 14.98 8.39 -4.39
CA ASN A 27 16.35 8.39 -3.84
C ASN A 27 16.36 8.33 -2.30
N ILE A 28 15.54 7.46 -1.69
CA ILE A 28 15.44 7.27 -0.25
C ILE A 28 16.01 5.90 0.15
N ILE A 29 16.85 5.88 1.19
CA ILE A 29 17.27 4.65 1.88
C ILE A 29 16.71 4.69 3.30
N CYS A 30 15.89 3.71 3.65
CA CYS A 30 15.51 3.45 5.02
C CYS A 30 16.48 2.44 5.64
N ALA A 31 17.08 2.81 6.76
CA ALA A 31 18.09 1.98 7.40
C ALA A 31 18.07 2.13 8.92
N GLN A 32 18.43 1.05 9.61
CA GLN A 32 18.75 1.09 11.04
C GLN A 32 20.23 1.44 11.22
N LEU A 33 20.49 2.47 11.99
CA LEU A 33 21.83 2.99 12.26
C LEU A 33 22.02 3.27 13.76
N ARG A 34 23.25 3.16 14.21
CA ARG A 34 23.63 3.67 15.53
C ARG A 34 23.63 5.19 15.49
N ALA A 35 23.10 5.85 16.53
CA ALA A 35 23.00 7.32 16.60
C ALA A 35 24.34 8.01 16.29
N LYS A 36 25.46 7.47 16.79
CA LYS A 36 26.81 8.00 16.55
C LYS A 36 27.28 7.95 15.08
N SER A 37 26.63 7.17 14.24
CA SER A 37 26.98 7.03 12.82
C SER A 37 26.17 7.96 11.91
N ILE A 38 25.11 8.60 12.44
CA ILE A 38 24.20 9.43 11.65
C ILE A 38 24.94 10.65 11.09
N HIS A 39 25.68 11.38 11.93
CA HIS A 39 26.41 12.58 11.51
C HIS A 39 27.51 12.29 10.49
N LEU A 40 28.13 11.10 10.54
CA LEU A 40 29.15 10.70 9.57
C LEU A 40 28.56 10.53 8.16
N LEU A 41 27.30 10.16 8.05
CA LEU A 41 26.63 10.04 6.76
C LEU A 41 26.31 11.41 6.15
N LEU A 42 26.09 12.44 6.97
CA LEU A 42 25.84 13.82 6.49
C LEU A 42 27.08 14.48 5.88
N GLU A 43 28.29 13.92 6.10
CA GLU A 43 29.52 14.40 5.48
C GLU A 43 29.62 14.03 3.99
N TYR A 44 28.78 13.10 3.50
CA TYR A 44 28.76 12.69 2.10
C TYR A 44 27.90 13.63 1.27
N PRO A 45 28.42 14.20 0.18
CA PRO A 45 27.67 15.17 -0.68
C PRO A 45 26.38 14.61 -1.28
N GLU A 46 26.30 13.28 -1.42
CA GLU A 46 25.13 12.58 -1.94
C GLU A 46 23.98 12.53 -0.94
N VAL A 47 24.26 12.69 0.36
CA VAL A 47 23.25 12.68 1.43
C VAL A 47 22.75 14.09 1.66
N LYS A 48 21.53 14.38 1.21
CA LYS A 48 20.92 15.70 1.34
C LYS A 48 20.40 15.98 2.75
N TYR A 49 19.77 15.00 3.37
CA TYR A 49 19.27 15.08 4.75
C TYR A 49 19.02 13.68 5.30
N ILE A 50 18.92 13.58 6.61
CA ILE A 50 18.56 12.36 7.34
C ILE A 50 17.43 12.73 8.31
N CYS A 51 16.37 11.91 8.34
CA CYS A 51 15.26 12.04 9.28
C CYS A 51 14.89 10.69 9.89
N LEU A 52 14.14 10.72 10.98
CA LEU A 52 13.52 9.50 11.50
C LEU A 52 12.42 9.01 10.57
N ASP A 53 12.32 7.69 10.44
CA ASP A 53 11.16 7.06 9.80
C ASP A 53 9.96 7.21 10.74
N GLN A 54 9.01 8.04 10.33
CA GLN A 54 7.87 8.41 11.17
C GLN A 54 6.74 7.41 11.02
N TYR A 55 5.85 7.41 12.00
CA TYR A 55 4.62 6.62 11.97
C TYR A 55 3.45 7.44 11.44
N PHE A 56 2.62 6.78 10.66
CA PHE A 56 1.27 7.22 10.32
C PHE A 56 0.26 6.31 11.01
N PHE A 57 -0.94 6.83 11.20
CA PHE A 57 -2.07 6.10 11.77
C PHE A 57 -3.26 6.21 10.83
N LEU A 58 -3.98 5.10 10.69
CA LEU A 58 -5.23 5.09 9.96
C LEU A 58 -6.26 5.98 10.68
N CYS A 59 -7.02 6.74 9.90
CA CYS A 59 -8.12 7.54 10.42
C CYS A 59 -9.43 6.75 10.29
N GLY A 60 -10.32 6.86 11.29
CA GLY A 60 -11.64 6.26 11.23
C GLY A 60 -12.45 6.78 10.03
N MET A 61 -13.17 5.88 9.36
CA MET A 61 -13.97 6.24 8.19
C MET A 61 -15.41 6.55 8.59
N SER A 62 -15.87 7.75 8.18
CA SER A 62 -17.29 8.06 8.06
C SER A 62 -17.67 7.87 6.58
N ILE A 63 -18.59 6.93 6.30
CA ILE A 63 -19.02 6.64 4.93
C ILE A 63 -20.23 7.51 4.62
N PRO A 64 -20.13 8.53 3.76
CA PRO A 64 -21.31 9.18 3.21
C PRO A 64 -21.94 8.19 2.21
N THR A 65 -23.21 7.88 2.39
CA THR A 65 -24.00 7.13 1.42
C THR A 65 -24.04 7.93 0.11
N ALA A 66 -23.10 7.68 -0.80
CA ALA A 66 -22.99 8.44 -2.04
C ALA A 66 -24.10 8.05 -3.01
N ASN A 67 -25.23 8.74 -2.94
CA ASN A 67 -26.36 8.59 -3.89
C ASN A 67 -25.96 8.72 -5.37
N LYS A 68 -24.78 9.32 -5.65
CA LYS A 68 -24.26 9.52 -7.00
C LYS A 68 -23.64 8.27 -7.62
N VAL A 69 -23.19 7.29 -6.85
CA VAL A 69 -22.63 6.00 -7.36
C VAL A 69 -23.64 5.24 -8.20
N ARG A 70 -24.93 5.33 -7.86
CA ARG A 70 -26.00 4.68 -8.65
C ARG A 70 -26.12 5.22 -10.07
N ILE A 71 -25.61 6.41 -10.37
CA ILE A 71 -25.62 6.98 -11.72
C ILE A 71 -24.59 6.27 -12.59
N SER A 72 -23.36 6.02 -12.09
CA SER A 72 -22.34 5.28 -12.81
C SER A 72 -22.78 3.84 -13.11
N HIS A 73 -23.44 3.19 -12.14
CA HIS A 73 -23.99 1.84 -12.34
C HIS A 73 -25.13 1.80 -13.39
N LYS A 74 -25.98 2.83 -13.44
CA LYS A 74 -26.99 2.96 -14.52
C LYS A 74 -26.37 3.11 -15.91
N LEU A 75 -25.15 3.64 -15.99
CA LEU A 75 -24.37 3.76 -17.22
C LEU A 75 -23.46 2.54 -17.47
N SER A 76 -23.63 1.46 -16.68
CA SER A 76 -22.82 0.23 -16.76
C SER A 76 -21.31 0.47 -16.52
N LEU A 77 -20.96 1.51 -15.76
CA LEU A 77 -19.59 1.83 -15.39
C LEU A 77 -19.26 1.16 -14.05
N TYR A 78 -18.66 -0.02 -14.10
CA TYR A 78 -18.36 -0.86 -12.93
C TYR A 78 -16.86 -0.99 -12.65
N GLY A 79 -15.98 -0.37 -13.45
CA GLY A 79 -14.53 -0.43 -13.31
C GLY A 79 -13.90 -1.69 -13.90
N ARG A 80 -14.56 -2.37 -14.84
CA ARG A 80 -14.01 -3.57 -15.49
C ARG A 80 -12.71 -3.25 -16.22
N GLY A 81 -11.65 -4.05 -15.96
CA GLY A 81 -10.33 -3.88 -16.56
C GLY A 81 -9.47 -2.78 -15.91
N ILE A 82 -9.93 -2.19 -14.80
CA ILE A 82 -9.19 -1.20 -14.01
C ILE A 82 -8.65 -1.88 -12.75
N GLY A 83 -7.40 -1.61 -12.42
CA GLY A 83 -6.78 -1.96 -11.15
C GLY A 83 -6.92 -0.82 -10.13
N VAL A 84 -7.03 -1.16 -8.86
CA VAL A 84 -7.00 -0.20 -7.76
C VAL A 84 -5.91 -0.59 -6.78
N GLY A 85 -4.94 0.30 -6.59
CA GLY A 85 -3.91 0.16 -5.57
C GLY A 85 -4.46 0.59 -4.21
N ILE A 86 -4.28 -0.26 -3.19
CA ILE A 86 -4.74 -0.01 -1.82
C ILE A 86 -3.56 -0.20 -0.87
N ILE A 87 -3.23 0.85 -0.11
CA ILE A 87 -2.19 0.83 0.92
C ILE A 87 -2.91 1.02 2.25
N ASP A 88 -3.09 -0.10 2.98
CA ASP A 88 -3.95 -0.10 4.17
C ASP A 88 -3.51 -1.18 5.19
N SER A 89 -4.38 -1.57 6.10
CA SER A 89 -4.15 -2.62 7.11
C SER A 89 -4.22 -4.04 6.56
N GLY A 90 -4.44 -4.20 5.27
CA GLY A 90 -4.61 -5.49 4.60
C GLY A 90 -5.98 -5.61 3.93
N VAL A 91 -6.31 -6.81 3.50
CA VAL A 91 -7.63 -7.15 2.96
C VAL A 91 -7.99 -8.58 3.32
N TYR A 92 -9.14 -8.77 3.95
CA TYR A 92 -9.71 -10.09 4.17
C TYR A 92 -10.39 -10.56 2.88
N PRO A 93 -10.23 -11.83 2.46
CA PRO A 93 -10.83 -12.37 1.24
C PRO A 93 -12.35 -12.60 1.42
N HIS A 94 -13.07 -11.50 1.64
CA HIS A 94 -14.52 -11.50 1.80
C HIS A 94 -15.21 -11.95 0.50
N ARG A 95 -16.39 -12.61 0.61
CA ARG A 95 -17.14 -13.11 -0.53
C ARG A 95 -17.44 -12.04 -1.58
N ASP A 96 -17.69 -10.81 -1.16
CA ASP A 96 -17.96 -9.67 -2.08
C ASP A 96 -16.73 -9.23 -2.89
N LEU A 97 -15.53 -9.72 -2.54
CA LEU A 97 -14.28 -9.44 -3.24
C LEU A 97 -13.77 -10.67 -4.03
N THR A 98 -14.25 -11.88 -3.68
CA THR A 98 -13.69 -13.13 -4.20
C THR A 98 -14.67 -13.98 -5.01
N TYR A 99 -15.97 -13.70 -4.97
CA TYR A 99 -16.99 -14.44 -5.72
C TYR A 99 -17.64 -13.54 -6.79
N PRO A 100 -17.96 -14.02 -8.02
CA PRO A 100 -17.66 -15.37 -8.53
C PRO A 100 -16.18 -15.56 -8.90
N PHE A 101 -15.40 -14.49 -8.98
CA PHE A 101 -13.98 -14.51 -9.30
C PHE A 101 -13.21 -13.74 -8.23
N ASN A 102 -12.05 -14.27 -7.86
CA ASN A 102 -11.15 -13.55 -6.96
C ASN A 102 -10.59 -12.30 -7.65
N ARG A 103 -10.88 -11.15 -7.06
CA ARG A 103 -10.43 -9.84 -7.57
C ARG A 103 -9.26 -9.25 -6.77
N ILE A 104 -8.83 -9.93 -5.71
CA ILE A 104 -7.57 -9.61 -5.00
C ILE A 104 -6.45 -10.26 -5.79
N ILE A 105 -5.81 -9.48 -6.67
CA ILE A 105 -4.81 -9.98 -7.62
C ILE A 105 -3.41 -9.92 -7.03
N THR A 106 -3.13 -8.88 -6.25
CA THR A 106 -1.84 -8.72 -5.56
C THR A 106 -2.09 -8.48 -4.09
N PHE A 107 -1.31 -9.17 -3.26
CA PHE A 107 -1.24 -8.90 -1.83
C PHE A 107 0.23 -8.93 -1.39
N VAL A 108 0.67 -7.84 -0.75
CA VAL A 108 2.02 -7.72 -0.19
C VAL A 108 1.89 -7.31 1.27
N ASP A 109 2.42 -8.12 2.16
CA ASP A 109 2.44 -7.85 3.60
C ASP A 109 3.82 -7.30 4.01
N LEU A 110 3.88 -6.02 4.34
CA LEU A 110 5.11 -5.35 4.78
C LEU A 110 5.28 -5.39 6.30
N ILE A 111 4.30 -5.94 7.02
CA ILE A 111 4.28 -5.98 8.49
C ILE A 111 4.77 -7.33 9.02
N ASN A 112 4.17 -8.44 8.53
CA ASN A 112 4.45 -9.80 9.01
C ASN A 112 5.00 -10.72 7.90
N GLU A 113 5.14 -10.21 6.66
CA GLU A 113 5.68 -10.94 5.51
C GLU A 113 4.89 -12.23 5.17
N LEU A 114 3.57 -12.26 5.48
CA LEU A 114 2.73 -13.41 5.18
C LEU A 114 2.31 -13.43 3.71
N PRO A 115 2.32 -14.62 3.05
CA PRO A 115 2.09 -14.71 1.60
C PRO A 115 0.61 -14.77 1.20
N TYR A 116 -0.33 -14.58 2.11
CA TYR A 116 -1.77 -14.68 1.86
C TYR A 116 -2.54 -13.47 2.37
N PRO A 117 -3.63 -13.07 1.69
CA PRO A 117 -4.43 -11.93 2.10
C PRO A 117 -5.11 -12.16 3.45
N TYR A 118 -4.96 -11.16 4.33
CA TYR A 118 -5.64 -11.05 5.61
C TYR A 118 -5.71 -9.60 6.06
N ASP A 119 -6.54 -9.33 7.06
CA ASP A 119 -6.68 -8.01 7.66
C ASP A 119 -7.03 -8.19 9.15
N ASP A 120 -6.08 -7.87 10.01
CA ASP A 120 -6.20 -8.01 11.46
C ASP A 120 -6.64 -6.71 12.15
N ASN A 121 -6.93 -5.66 11.37
CA ASN A 121 -7.50 -4.39 11.82
C ASN A 121 -8.95 -4.21 11.33
N GLY A 122 -9.21 -4.55 10.06
CA GLY A 122 -10.51 -4.42 9.41
C GLY A 122 -10.71 -3.17 8.58
N HIS A 123 -9.86 -2.14 8.73
CA HIS A 123 -9.97 -0.88 7.99
C HIS A 123 -9.78 -1.09 6.49
N GLY A 124 -8.73 -1.81 6.08
CA GLY A 124 -8.44 -2.07 4.67
C GLY A 124 -9.52 -2.91 3.99
N THR A 125 -10.08 -3.90 4.68
CA THR A 125 -11.22 -4.68 4.17
C THR A 125 -12.45 -3.82 3.97
N CYS A 126 -12.72 -2.91 4.91
CA CYS A 126 -13.82 -1.95 4.79
C CYS A 126 -13.60 -1.03 3.58
N THR A 127 -12.39 -0.48 3.43
CA THR A 127 -11.98 0.35 2.28
C THR A 127 -12.19 -0.41 0.96
N CYS A 128 -11.70 -1.65 0.87
CA CYS A 128 -11.91 -2.51 -0.29
C CYS A 128 -13.40 -2.75 -0.59
N GLY A 129 -14.22 -2.96 0.44
CA GLY A 129 -15.66 -3.16 0.31
C GLY A 129 -16.35 -1.93 -0.27
N ILE A 130 -16.00 -0.73 0.19
CA ILE A 130 -16.56 0.54 -0.29
C ILE A 130 -16.18 0.78 -1.76
N ILE A 131 -14.94 0.51 -2.13
CA ILE A 131 -14.45 0.69 -3.49
C ILE A 131 -15.03 -0.38 -4.41
N SER A 132 -14.92 -1.65 -4.04
CA SER A 132 -15.04 -2.77 -4.97
C SER A 132 -15.96 -3.91 -4.54
N GLY A 133 -16.67 -3.80 -3.42
CA GLY A 133 -17.64 -4.82 -3.01
C GLY A 133 -18.72 -5.04 -4.07
N ASN A 134 -18.93 -6.29 -4.51
CA ASN A 134 -19.92 -6.57 -5.53
C ASN A 134 -21.33 -6.94 -4.98
N GLY A 135 -21.47 -6.91 -3.66
CA GLY A 135 -22.75 -7.16 -2.98
C GLY A 135 -23.22 -8.61 -3.04
N SER A 136 -22.34 -9.58 -3.32
CA SER A 136 -22.70 -11.01 -3.38
C SER A 136 -23.29 -11.53 -2.07
N SER A 137 -22.87 -10.96 -0.93
CA SER A 137 -23.37 -11.35 0.39
C SER A 137 -24.66 -10.64 0.80
N SER A 138 -25.09 -9.63 0.04
CA SER A 138 -26.24 -8.78 0.36
C SER A 138 -27.28 -8.72 -0.77
N ASN A 139 -27.28 -9.69 -1.68
CA ASN A 139 -28.12 -9.66 -2.88
C ASN A 139 -28.01 -8.32 -3.64
N LYS A 140 -26.80 -7.77 -3.73
CA LYS A 140 -26.45 -6.50 -4.38
C LYS A 140 -27.07 -5.24 -3.73
N ILE A 141 -27.56 -5.34 -2.51
CA ILE A 141 -28.06 -4.18 -1.77
C ILE A 141 -26.89 -3.24 -1.43
N TYR A 142 -25.76 -3.80 -0.98
CA TYR A 142 -24.54 -3.07 -0.63
C TYR A 142 -23.46 -3.36 -1.67
N THR A 143 -23.36 -2.49 -2.68
CA THR A 143 -22.31 -2.57 -3.69
C THR A 143 -21.35 -1.39 -3.56
N GLY A 144 -20.08 -1.63 -3.79
CA GLY A 144 -19.05 -0.59 -3.87
C GLY A 144 -19.22 0.30 -5.10
N VAL A 145 -18.34 1.29 -5.19
CA VAL A 145 -18.33 2.28 -6.29
C VAL A 145 -18.01 1.62 -7.62
N ALA A 146 -17.03 0.72 -7.65
CA ALA A 146 -16.49 0.06 -8.83
C ALA A 146 -16.38 -1.47 -8.60
N PRO A 147 -17.50 -2.21 -8.61
CA PRO A 147 -17.55 -3.60 -8.18
C PRO A 147 -16.84 -4.60 -9.10
N GLU A 148 -16.29 -4.17 -10.24
CA GLU A 148 -15.57 -5.02 -11.18
C GLU A 148 -14.08 -4.70 -11.30
N VAL A 149 -13.54 -3.78 -10.49
CA VAL A 149 -12.08 -3.51 -10.44
C VAL A 149 -11.32 -4.68 -9.84
N THR A 150 -10.05 -4.79 -10.20
CA THR A 150 -9.09 -5.66 -9.49
C THR A 150 -8.43 -4.89 -8.33
N ILE A 151 -8.00 -5.62 -7.32
CA ILE A 151 -7.44 -5.08 -6.08
C ILE A 151 -5.97 -5.47 -6.00
N HIS A 152 -5.11 -4.48 -5.77
CA HIS A 152 -3.68 -4.62 -5.53
C HIS A 152 -3.40 -4.04 -4.15
N CYS A 153 -3.39 -4.88 -3.11
CA CYS A 153 -3.32 -4.46 -1.72
C CYS A 153 -1.91 -4.61 -1.16
N PHE A 154 -1.42 -3.54 -0.55
CA PHE A 154 -0.22 -3.50 0.26
C PHE A 154 -0.61 -3.27 1.71
N LYS A 155 -0.35 -4.27 2.56
CA LYS A 155 -0.55 -4.14 4.00
C LYS A 155 0.67 -3.41 4.58
N ALA A 156 0.52 -2.10 4.77
CA ALA A 156 1.54 -1.20 5.33
C ALA A 156 1.19 -0.75 6.76
N PHE A 157 0.03 -1.16 7.29
CA PHE A 157 -0.42 -0.84 8.64
C PHE A 157 -0.70 -2.12 9.44
N ASP A 158 -0.29 -2.10 10.70
CA ASP A 158 -0.47 -3.21 11.64
C ASP A 158 -1.92 -3.28 12.20
N LYS A 159 -2.16 -4.23 13.09
CA LYS A 159 -3.45 -4.43 13.75
C LYS A 159 -3.95 -3.23 14.57
N LEU A 160 -3.08 -2.30 14.94
CA LEU A 160 -3.41 -1.07 15.65
C LEU A 160 -3.58 0.12 14.70
N GLY A 161 -3.48 -0.10 13.39
CA GLY A 161 -3.56 0.95 12.37
C GLY A 161 -2.32 1.84 12.31
N LYS A 162 -1.16 1.33 12.74
CA LYS A 162 0.12 2.04 12.74
C LYS A 162 1.01 1.51 11.62
N GLY A 163 1.60 2.39 10.81
CA GLY A 163 2.52 2.05 9.71
C GLY A 163 3.67 3.04 9.59
N TYR A 164 4.77 2.61 9.02
CA TYR A 164 5.91 3.47 8.72
C TYR A 164 5.73 4.20 7.39
N VAL A 165 6.23 5.42 7.31
CA VAL A 165 6.26 6.21 6.06
C VAL A 165 7.02 5.46 4.96
N SER A 166 8.12 4.80 5.31
CA SER A 166 8.92 4.02 4.36
C SER A 166 8.14 2.88 3.71
N ASP A 167 7.24 2.21 4.45
CA ASP A 167 6.39 1.15 3.91
C ASP A 167 5.34 1.71 2.94
N ILE A 168 4.78 2.88 3.26
CA ILE A 168 3.83 3.56 2.38
C ILE A 168 4.51 4.00 1.08
N LEU A 169 5.69 4.62 1.16
CA LEU A 169 6.44 5.06 -0.02
C LEU A 169 6.90 3.89 -0.89
N PHE A 170 7.36 2.79 -0.27
CA PHE A 170 7.69 1.56 -0.98
C PHE A 170 6.45 1.00 -1.71
N SER A 171 5.30 0.94 -1.03
CA SER A 171 4.05 0.47 -1.63
C SER A 171 3.63 1.31 -2.84
N LEU A 172 3.80 2.64 -2.75
CA LEU A 172 3.52 3.55 -3.87
C LEU A 172 4.46 3.29 -5.06
N GLU A 173 5.75 3.08 -4.81
CA GLU A 173 6.73 2.76 -5.85
C GLU A 173 6.38 1.46 -6.57
N GLU A 174 6.04 0.42 -5.81
CA GLU A 174 5.62 -0.88 -6.37
C GLU A 174 4.34 -0.73 -7.21
N LEU A 175 3.33 0.02 -6.72
CA LEU A 175 2.10 0.28 -7.46
C LEU A 175 2.35 1.04 -8.77
N ILE A 176 3.24 2.05 -8.75
CA ILE A 176 3.64 2.78 -9.96
C ILE A 176 4.34 1.83 -10.96
N THR A 177 5.24 0.98 -10.47
CA THR A 177 5.97 0.03 -11.30
C THR A 177 5.04 -0.98 -12.00
N MET A 178 3.98 -1.39 -11.32
CA MET A 178 3.01 -2.34 -11.88
C MET A 178 1.81 -1.68 -12.59
N SER A 179 1.73 -0.35 -12.61
CA SER A 179 0.55 0.38 -13.11
C SER A 179 0.19 0.04 -14.56
N ASP A 180 1.18 0.02 -15.47
CA ASP A 180 0.94 -0.30 -16.89
C ASP A 180 0.45 -1.74 -17.07
N LYS A 181 0.96 -2.68 -16.28
CA LYS A 181 0.59 -4.10 -16.38
C LYS A 181 -0.86 -4.36 -15.94
N TYR A 182 -1.34 -3.64 -14.94
CA TYR A 182 -2.63 -3.90 -14.32
C TYR A 182 -3.63 -2.77 -14.49
N ASN A 183 -3.27 -1.74 -15.25
CA ASN A 183 -4.09 -0.56 -15.49
C ASN A 183 -4.57 0.10 -14.17
N ILE A 184 -3.61 0.32 -13.24
CA ILE A 184 -3.83 0.93 -11.91
C ILE A 184 -3.86 2.46 -12.04
#